data_5e9e50cb40f8a7f00bb32a3cb8d9f944
#
_entry.id   5e9e50cb40f8a7f00bb32a3cb8d9f944
#
_cell.length_a   1.000
_cell.length_b   1.000
_cell.length_c   1.000
_cell.angle_alpha   90.00
_cell.angle_beta   90.00
_cell.angle_gamma   90.00
#
_symmetry.space_group_name_H-M   'P 1'
#
loop_
_entity.id
_entity.type
_entity.pdbx_description
1 polymer ?
#
loop_
_entity_poly.entity_id
_entity_poly.type
_entity_poly.pdbx_seq_one_letter_code
_entity_poly.pdbx_strand_id
1 'polypeptide(L)'
;MANFSRRNFIRYAAAAPMLGQIFAKSAFASAASAIGKASHQNVYSRLGVKTVINCRGTWTYLSGSLEFPEVQAAQREASEYFVNMFELQHAASRRLAELTGAEAGMVTSGAAGAMASATAACMAGNDPKNIWQLPETTGMKSEVVMVGGRSAFDNAIRLTGAKLVLAEGPNELAAAIRPDTAMIYTTHLGEDLEKENAIAKKAGVPMLLDDAAGIPPIDNIRLYAKMGLDLYTFSGGKGLRGPQCSGLLLGRKDLIEAAMLNTSPWEGAVCRAMKVGKEEIIGILTAVETWFKTDLNALNREWNARVERIATLVKTVPGVETEISIPTDGNRYPTLYISWDQEKWGYTIKDCVQALRSGDPVIEVAGADNPSIVRAVREGNPNPKSKAAVSRPGRLELVSSTIQPNEVLIVGQRLRKLLSTAQKARAAS
;
A
#
# COMPACT_ATOMS: atom_id res chain seq x y z
N MET A 1 58.60 1.72 -11.47
CA MET A 1 58.09 3.07 -11.15
C MET A 1 58.52 4.03 -12.28
N ALA A 2 57.66 4.32 -13.21
CA ALA A 2 57.94 5.21 -14.31
C ALA A 2 57.28 6.57 -14.04
N ASN A 3 58.09 7.59 -13.89
CA ASN A 3 57.67 8.99 -13.66
C ASN A 3 56.98 9.57 -14.88
N PHE A 4 55.67 9.84 -14.82
CA PHE A 4 54.95 10.64 -15.81
C PHE A 4 55.11 12.12 -15.52
N SER A 5 55.91 12.81 -16.38
CA SER A 5 56.15 14.25 -16.30
C SER A 5 55.07 15.02 -17.07
N ARG A 6 54.59 16.13 -16.49
CA ARG A 6 53.60 17.07 -17.08
C ARG A 6 53.99 17.66 -18.45
N ARG A 7 55.27 17.52 -18.87
CA ARG A 7 55.74 17.99 -20.16
C ARG A 7 55.37 17.14 -21.36
N ASN A 8 54.96 15.87 -21.14
CA ASN A 8 54.59 14.99 -22.24
C ASN A 8 53.09 15.10 -22.64
N PHE A 9 52.27 15.77 -21.83
CA PHE A 9 50.86 16.00 -22.13
C PHE A 9 50.62 17.09 -23.19
N ILE A 10 51.54 18.06 -23.30
CA ILE A 10 51.41 19.23 -24.21
C ILE A 10 51.83 18.93 -25.64
N ARG A 11 52.59 17.85 -25.89
CA ARG A 11 53.07 17.50 -27.25
C ARG A 11 52.10 16.70 -28.11
N TYR A 12 51.03 16.16 -27.52
CA TYR A 12 50.00 15.41 -28.28
C TYR A 12 48.74 16.22 -28.58
N ALA A 13 48.66 17.46 -28.15
CA ALA A 13 47.44 18.30 -28.34
C ALA A 13 47.52 19.20 -29.61
N ALA A 14 48.61 19.13 -30.42
CA ALA A 14 48.81 20.06 -31.51
C ALA A 14 48.77 19.46 -32.95
N ALA A 15 48.24 18.23 -33.14
CA ALA A 15 48.17 17.62 -34.47
C ALA A 15 46.84 16.94 -34.71
N ALA A 16 45.72 17.66 -34.70
CA ALA A 16 44.49 17.24 -35.32
C ALA A 16 43.48 18.37 -35.54
N PRO A 17 43.57 19.07 -36.65
CA PRO A 17 42.33 19.45 -37.28
C PRO A 17 42.41 19.16 -38.78
N MET A 18 41.74 18.15 -39.28
CA MET A 18 41.17 18.04 -40.64
C MET A 18 40.59 16.69 -41.04
N LEU A 19 40.43 15.74 -40.12
CA LEU A 19 39.76 14.46 -40.43
C LEU A 19 38.45 14.24 -39.61
N GLY A 20 38.01 15.24 -38.82
CA GLY A 20 36.87 15.10 -37.90
C GLY A 20 35.47 15.28 -38.50
N GLN A 21 35.33 15.80 -39.73
CA GLN A 21 34.00 16.19 -40.23
C GLN A 21 33.28 15.12 -41.08
N ILE A 22 33.95 14.10 -41.54
CA ILE A 22 33.32 13.04 -42.36
C ILE A 22 32.87 11.85 -41.50
N PHE A 23 33.56 11.58 -40.38
CA PHE A 23 33.17 10.50 -39.47
C PHE A 23 32.15 10.88 -38.43
N ALA A 24 31.97 12.17 -38.13
CA ALA A 24 30.99 12.63 -37.13
C ALA A 24 29.54 12.45 -37.61
N LYS A 25 29.25 12.63 -38.89
CA LYS A 25 27.87 12.48 -39.41
C LYS A 25 27.41 11.03 -39.50
N SER A 26 28.29 10.07 -39.74
CA SER A 26 27.93 8.64 -39.75
C SER A 26 27.84 8.03 -38.34
N ALA A 27 28.67 8.49 -37.39
CA ALA A 27 28.62 8.04 -36.01
C ALA A 27 27.41 8.57 -35.28
N PHE A 28 26.98 9.82 -35.53
CA PHE A 28 25.77 10.37 -34.95
C PHE A 28 24.50 9.75 -35.53
N ALA A 29 24.45 9.42 -36.82
CA ALA A 29 23.33 8.72 -37.42
C ALA A 29 23.23 7.25 -36.93
N SER A 30 24.35 6.58 -36.70
CA SER A 30 24.38 5.23 -36.10
C SER A 30 24.05 5.23 -34.61
N ALA A 31 24.50 6.23 -33.87
CA ALA A 31 24.15 6.39 -32.46
C ALA A 31 22.66 6.77 -32.25
N ALA A 32 22.09 7.61 -33.10
CA ALA A 32 20.68 7.95 -33.07
C ALA A 32 19.78 6.75 -33.44
N SER A 33 20.23 5.86 -34.32
CA SER A 33 19.54 4.60 -34.66
C SER A 33 19.70 3.52 -33.57
N ALA A 34 20.79 3.53 -32.81
CA ALA A 34 21.02 2.62 -31.68
C ALA A 34 20.29 3.06 -30.38
N ILE A 35 20.00 4.36 -30.24
CA ILE A 35 19.21 4.90 -29.11
C ILE A 35 17.74 4.47 -29.20
N GLY A 36 17.24 4.05 -30.37
CA GLY A 36 15.85 3.61 -30.58
C GLY A 36 15.53 2.17 -30.16
N LYS A 37 16.49 1.35 -29.67
CA LYS A 37 16.27 -0.06 -29.33
C LYS A 37 17.12 -0.61 -28.17
N ALA A 38 17.68 0.21 -27.33
CA ALA A 38 18.09 -0.26 -26.02
C ALA A 38 16.82 -0.41 -25.16
N SER A 39 16.22 -1.57 -25.17
CA SER A 39 15.27 -1.94 -24.10
C SER A 39 16.05 -1.74 -22.81
N HIS A 40 15.70 -0.72 -22.02
CA HIS A 40 16.27 -0.54 -20.69
C HIS A 40 15.97 -1.80 -19.88
N GLN A 41 16.94 -2.71 -19.82
CA GLN A 41 16.84 -3.90 -18.98
C GLN A 41 16.83 -3.42 -17.53
N ASN A 42 15.65 -3.36 -16.94
CA ASN A 42 15.49 -3.11 -15.51
C ASN A 42 15.81 -4.37 -14.70
N VAL A 43 15.86 -4.24 -13.38
CA VAL A 43 16.17 -5.36 -12.47
C VAL A 43 15.20 -6.54 -12.62
N TYR A 44 13.95 -6.30 -12.98
CA TYR A 44 12.93 -7.33 -13.16
C TYR A 44 13.07 -8.07 -14.48
N SER A 45 13.32 -7.37 -15.58
CA SER A 45 13.48 -8.00 -16.89
C SER A 45 14.70 -8.93 -16.94
N ARG A 46 15.75 -8.65 -16.15
CA ARG A 46 16.89 -9.56 -15.95
C ARG A 46 16.51 -10.89 -15.29
N LEU A 47 15.42 -10.90 -14.52
CA LEU A 47 14.83 -12.10 -13.90
C LEU A 47 13.71 -12.73 -14.74
N GLY A 48 13.46 -12.21 -15.95
CA GLY A 48 12.34 -12.66 -16.80
C GLY A 48 10.96 -12.20 -16.30
N VAL A 49 10.90 -11.25 -15.37
CA VAL A 49 9.64 -10.71 -14.82
C VAL A 49 9.24 -9.47 -15.60
N LYS A 50 8.00 -9.43 -16.08
CA LYS A 50 7.42 -8.26 -16.75
C LYS A 50 6.96 -7.23 -15.73
N THR A 51 7.24 -5.96 -16.01
CA THR A 51 6.63 -4.85 -15.28
C THR A 51 5.17 -4.67 -15.70
N VAL A 52 4.37 -4.09 -14.81
CA VAL A 52 2.93 -3.94 -14.96
C VAL A 52 2.55 -2.46 -14.85
N ILE A 53 1.70 -1.98 -15.74
CA ILE A 53 1.00 -0.72 -15.54
C ILE A 53 -0.14 -0.99 -14.54
N ASN A 54 -0.01 -0.41 -13.36
CA ASN A 54 -0.95 -0.66 -12.27
C ASN A 54 -2.07 0.39 -12.26
N CYS A 55 -3.24 -0.01 -12.75
CA CYS A 55 -4.48 0.78 -12.66
C CYS A 55 -5.43 0.23 -11.58
N ARG A 56 -5.00 -0.76 -10.77
CA ARG A 56 -5.87 -1.44 -9.79
C ARG A 56 -5.74 -0.87 -8.37
N GLY A 57 -4.68 -0.12 -8.10
CA GLY A 57 -4.41 0.42 -6.77
C GLY A 57 -3.37 -0.38 -5.97
N THR A 58 -3.26 -0.11 -4.68
CA THR A 58 -2.15 -0.52 -3.81
C THR A 58 -2.28 -1.94 -3.27
N TRP A 59 -2.52 -2.90 -4.14
CA TRP A 59 -2.60 -4.32 -3.78
C TRP A 59 -1.21 -4.94 -3.58
N THR A 60 -1.06 -5.78 -2.55
CA THR A 60 0.22 -6.41 -2.20
C THR A 60 0.83 -7.21 -3.35
N TYR A 61 0.03 -7.96 -4.12
CA TYR A 61 0.53 -8.73 -5.26
C TYR A 61 0.97 -7.86 -6.45
N LEU A 62 0.63 -6.56 -6.45
CA LEU A 62 1.10 -5.55 -7.39
C LEU A 62 2.17 -4.64 -6.77
N SER A 63 2.80 -5.07 -5.70
CA SER A 63 3.88 -4.36 -4.99
C SER A 63 3.42 -3.10 -4.25
N GLY A 64 2.12 -2.93 -3.97
CA GLY A 64 1.60 -1.78 -3.24
C GLY A 64 1.65 -0.48 -4.02
N SER A 65 2.32 0.53 -3.47
CA SER A 65 2.55 1.84 -4.09
C SER A 65 4.01 2.02 -4.52
N LEU A 66 4.24 2.96 -5.44
CA LEU A 66 5.59 3.45 -5.68
C LEU A 66 5.95 4.49 -4.60
N GLU A 67 7.09 4.31 -3.99
CA GLU A 67 7.62 5.20 -2.96
C GLU A 67 7.86 6.62 -3.49
N PHE A 68 7.82 7.60 -2.59
CA PHE A 68 8.31 8.94 -2.92
C PHE A 68 9.82 8.91 -3.22
N PRO A 69 10.34 9.78 -4.11
CA PRO A 69 11.78 9.89 -4.36
C PRO A 69 12.58 10.16 -3.07
N GLU A 70 12.03 10.95 -2.15
CA GLU A 70 12.62 11.28 -0.86
C GLU A 70 12.76 10.03 0.02
N VAL A 71 11.77 9.12 -0.02
CA VAL A 71 11.80 7.84 0.69
C VAL A 71 12.93 6.97 0.17
N GLN A 72 13.02 6.82 -1.16
CA GLN A 72 14.08 6.03 -1.79
C GLN A 72 15.49 6.56 -1.47
N ALA A 73 15.64 7.89 -1.43
CA ALA A 73 16.91 8.53 -1.08
C ALA A 73 17.27 8.25 0.39
N ALA A 74 16.32 8.42 1.30
CA ALA A 74 16.51 8.19 2.73
C ALA A 74 16.82 6.71 3.06
N GLN A 75 16.16 5.76 2.40
CA GLN A 75 16.46 4.33 2.55
C GLN A 75 17.88 4.00 2.08
N ARG A 76 18.31 4.57 0.95
CA ARG A 76 19.68 4.38 0.44
C ARG A 76 20.70 4.89 1.44
N GLU A 77 20.51 6.10 1.97
CA GLU A 77 21.38 6.67 3.00
C GLU A 77 21.39 5.79 4.26
N ALA A 78 20.21 5.37 4.75
CA ALA A 78 20.11 4.49 5.92
C ALA A 78 20.85 3.16 5.74
N SER A 79 20.92 2.63 4.51
CA SER A 79 21.62 1.37 4.23
C SER A 79 23.14 1.42 4.44
N GLU A 80 23.72 2.63 4.43
CA GLU A 80 25.17 2.83 4.54
C GLU A 80 25.70 2.77 6.00
N TYR A 81 24.81 2.76 7.01
CA TYR A 81 25.21 2.83 8.42
C TYR A 81 24.60 1.70 9.26
N PHE A 82 25.31 1.30 10.29
CA PHE A 82 24.77 0.48 11.38
C PHE A 82 24.21 1.38 12.49
N VAL A 83 23.06 0.97 13.06
CA VAL A 83 22.42 1.66 14.17
C VAL A 83 21.93 0.69 15.21
N ASN A 84 21.77 1.15 16.45
CA ASN A 84 21.07 0.38 17.47
C ASN A 84 19.56 0.42 17.18
N MET A 85 18.95 -0.72 16.91
CA MET A 85 17.54 -0.82 16.52
C MET A 85 16.59 -0.41 17.65
N PHE A 86 16.95 -0.59 18.91
CA PHE A 86 16.14 -0.10 20.04
C PHE A 86 16.13 1.43 20.09
N GLU A 87 17.30 2.04 19.97
CA GLU A 87 17.42 3.51 19.92
C GLU A 87 16.67 4.10 18.73
N LEU A 88 16.75 3.44 17.55
CA LEU A 88 16.06 3.87 16.34
C LEU A 88 14.55 3.82 16.52
N GLN A 89 13.97 2.74 17.05
CA GLN A 89 12.52 2.65 17.28
C GLN A 89 12.04 3.69 18.30
N HIS A 90 12.80 3.93 19.38
CA HIS A 90 12.46 4.96 20.35
C HIS A 90 12.56 6.39 19.74
N ALA A 91 13.55 6.63 18.89
CA ALA A 91 13.67 7.92 18.17
C ALA A 91 12.50 8.09 17.18
N ALA A 92 12.15 7.03 16.44
CA ALA A 92 10.98 7.00 15.56
C ALA A 92 9.68 7.25 16.33
N SER A 93 9.52 6.67 17.52
CA SER A 93 8.36 6.87 18.38
C SER A 93 8.19 8.34 18.77
N ARG A 94 9.25 8.98 19.24
CA ARG A 94 9.21 10.41 19.58
C ARG A 94 8.86 11.26 18.36
N ARG A 95 9.47 10.95 17.21
CA ARG A 95 9.22 11.71 15.99
C ARG A 95 7.79 11.55 15.48
N LEU A 96 7.24 10.35 15.55
CA LEU A 96 5.84 10.08 15.22
C LEU A 96 4.90 10.82 16.16
N ALA A 97 5.16 10.84 17.47
CA ALA A 97 4.37 11.61 18.44
C ALA A 97 4.34 13.10 18.09
N GLU A 98 5.50 13.69 17.78
CA GLU A 98 5.61 15.10 17.35
C GLU A 98 4.78 15.42 16.10
N LEU A 99 4.85 14.53 15.10
CA LEU A 99 4.19 14.75 13.80
C LEU A 99 2.67 14.54 13.87
N THR A 100 2.23 13.58 14.68
CA THR A 100 0.86 13.07 14.63
C THR A 100 -0.02 13.54 15.80
N GLY A 101 0.60 13.92 16.91
CA GLY A 101 -0.12 14.23 18.17
C GLY A 101 -0.57 12.99 18.94
N ALA A 102 -0.20 11.78 18.52
CA ALA A 102 -0.33 10.58 19.34
C ALA A 102 0.65 10.64 20.53
N GLU A 103 0.36 9.91 21.62
CA GLU A 103 1.28 9.85 22.76
C GLU A 103 2.59 9.16 22.40
N ALA A 104 2.52 8.14 21.53
CA ALA A 104 3.66 7.39 21.01
C ALA A 104 3.30 6.72 19.68
N GLY A 105 4.32 6.17 19.02
CA GLY A 105 4.13 5.35 17.83
C GLY A 105 5.29 4.39 17.62
N MET A 106 5.10 3.38 16.78
CA MET A 106 6.16 2.49 16.35
C MET A 106 6.02 2.12 14.88
N VAL A 107 7.14 1.79 14.27
CA VAL A 107 7.16 1.23 12.92
C VAL A 107 7.12 -0.29 13.00
N THR A 108 6.25 -0.88 12.20
CA THR A 108 5.98 -2.32 12.16
C THR A 108 6.15 -2.89 10.75
N SER A 109 6.18 -4.21 10.60
CA SER A 109 6.20 -4.87 9.30
C SER A 109 4.79 -4.90 8.67
N GLY A 110 4.36 -3.75 8.16
CA GLY A 110 3.01 -3.52 7.63
C GLY A 110 1.97 -3.37 8.74
N ALA A 111 0.73 -3.01 8.36
CA ALA A 111 -0.40 -2.95 9.29
C ALA A 111 -0.69 -4.32 9.94
N ALA A 112 -0.44 -5.43 9.25
CA ALA A 112 -0.59 -6.77 9.84
C ALA A 112 0.37 -6.98 11.02
N GLY A 113 1.63 -6.53 10.89
CA GLY A 113 2.58 -6.53 12.00
C GLY A 113 2.13 -5.64 13.16
N ALA A 114 1.50 -4.50 12.86
CA ALA A 114 0.91 -3.62 13.86
C ALA A 114 -0.25 -4.31 14.61
N MET A 115 -1.16 -4.96 13.89
CA MET A 115 -2.28 -5.70 14.49
C MET A 115 -1.78 -6.81 15.42
N ALA A 116 -0.80 -7.58 14.97
CA ALA A 116 -0.22 -8.65 15.78
C ALA A 116 0.46 -8.11 17.05
N SER A 117 1.32 -7.09 16.92
CA SER A 117 2.03 -6.49 18.05
C SER A 117 1.08 -5.80 19.02
N ALA A 118 0.05 -5.12 18.53
CA ALA A 118 -1.00 -4.51 19.36
C ALA A 118 -1.79 -5.56 20.15
N THR A 119 -2.16 -6.67 19.48
CA THR A 119 -2.89 -7.76 20.14
C THR A 119 -2.01 -8.41 21.23
N ALA A 120 -0.76 -8.71 20.92
CA ALA A 120 0.18 -9.27 21.89
C ALA A 120 0.38 -8.32 23.08
N ALA A 121 0.50 -7.02 22.83
CA ALA A 121 0.60 -5.99 23.86
C ALA A 121 -0.63 -5.95 24.78
N CYS A 122 -1.84 -6.01 24.21
CA CYS A 122 -3.07 -6.02 25.00
C CYS A 122 -3.27 -7.31 25.82
N MET A 123 -2.66 -8.42 25.42
CA MET A 123 -2.73 -9.71 26.12
C MET A 123 -1.61 -9.89 27.14
N ALA A 124 -0.36 -9.69 26.74
CA ALA A 124 0.82 -9.96 27.58
C ALA A 124 1.30 -8.73 28.35
N GLY A 125 0.94 -7.51 27.87
CA GLY A 125 1.48 -6.27 28.43
C GLY A 125 3.01 -6.21 28.28
N ASN A 126 3.67 -5.79 29.36
CA ASN A 126 5.11 -5.72 29.49
C ASN A 126 5.67 -6.82 30.44
N ASP A 127 4.88 -7.82 30.81
CA ASP A 127 5.32 -8.93 31.65
C ASP A 127 6.16 -9.91 30.83
N PRO A 128 7.45 -10.10 31.15
CA PRO A 128 8.34 -10.99 30.41
C PRO A 128 7.87 -12.46 30.36
N LYS A 129 7.16 -12.94 31.40
CA LYS A 129 6.64 -14.32 31.42
C LYS A 129 5.50 -14.47 30.42
N ASN A 130 4.57 -13.52 30.39
CA ASN A 130 3.46 -13.52 29.45
C ASN A 130 3.95 -13.34 28.00
N ILE A 131 4.96 -12.49 27.77
CA ILE A 131 5.59 -12.30 26.45
C ILE A 131 6.18 -13.60 25.93
N TRP A 132 6.94 -14.31 26.76
CA TRP A 132 7.54 -15.60 26.42
C TRP A 132 6.51 -16.72 26.23
N GLN A 133 5.38 -16.66 26.96
CA GLN A 133 4.36 -17.69 26.94
C GLN A 133 3.52 -17.63 25.65
N LEU A 134 3.29 -16.43 25.07
CA LEU A 134 2.55 -16.32 23.82
C LEU A 134 3.17 -17.17 22.70
N PRO A 135 2.38 -17.88 21.88
CA PRO A 135 0.92 -17.77 21.70
C PRO A 135 0.07 -18.64 22.65
N GLU A 136 0.64 -19.24 23.68
CA GLU A 136 -0.12 -19.93 24.71
C GLU A 136 -0.71 -18.91 25.69
N THR A 137 -2.06 -18.87 25.80
CA THR A 137 -2.76 -17.77 26.48
C THR A 137 -3.32 -18.12 27.85
N THR A 138 -2.94 -19.29 28.41
CA THR A 138 -3.42 -19.71 29.72
C THR A 138 -3.10 -18.68 30.81
N GLY A 139 -4.13 -18.24 31.54
CA GLY A 139 -3.99 -17.22 32.59
C GLY A 139 -3.95 -15.77 32.12
N MET A 140 -4.05 -15.52 30.80
CA MET A 140 -4.15 -14.19 30.22
C MET A 140 -5.55 -13.92 29.67
N LYS A 141 -5.98 -12.66 29.63
CA LYS A 141 -7.11 -12.25 28.77
C LYS A 141 -6.73 -12.54 27.33
N SER A 142 -7.59 -13.23 26.57
CA SER A 142 -7.24 -13.70 25.24
C SER A 142 -8.33 -13.50 24.18
N GLU A 143 -9.46 -12.90 24.56
CA GLU A 143 -10.52 -12.63 23.62
C GLU A 143 -10.30 -11.28 22.94
N VAL A 144 -10.47 -11.24 21.61
CA VAL A 144 -10.53 -10.01 20.83
C VAL A 144 -11.91 -9.89 20.20
N VAL A 145 -12.64 -8.84 20.56
CA VAL A 145 -13.94 -8.53 19.95
C VAL A 145 -13.67 -7.87 18.61
N MET A 146 -14.05 -8.55 17.53
CA MET A 146 -13.98 -8.02 16.17
C MET A 146 -15.32 -7.44 15.76
N VAL A 147 -15.34 -6.13 15.52
CA VAL A 147 -16.54 -5.42 15.05
C VAL A 147 -16.56 -5.40 13.51
N GLY A 148 -17.71 -5.71 12.93
CA GLY A 148 -17.90 -5.78 11.47
C GLY A 148 -17.54 -7.11 10.84
N GLY A 149 -17.21 -8.13 11.64
CA GLY A 149 -17.00 -9.52 11.19
C GLY A 149 -15.56 -9.86 10.80
N ARG A 150 -15.40 -11.06 10.24
CA ARG A 150 -14.10 -11.63 9.86
C ARG A 150 -13.53 -11.02 8.59
N SER A 151 -12.21 -10.87 8.52
CA SER A 151 -11.51 -10.42 7.34
C SER A 151 -10.33 -11.34 7.00
N ALA A 152 -9.76 -11.19 5.80
CA ALA A 152 -8.55 -11.92 5.39
C ALA A 152 -7.32 -11.58 6.26
N PHE A 153 -7.38 -10.47 7.00
CA PHE A 153 -6.27 -9.97 7.81
C PHE A 153 -6.38 -10.34 9.29
N ASP A 154 -7.48 -10.97 9.73
CA ASP A 154 -7.66 -11.37 11.13
C ASP A 154 -6.69 -12.46 11.59
N ASN A 155 -6.01 -13.12 10.65
CA ASN A 155 -4.94 -14.05 10.96
C ASN A 155 -3.77 -13.36 11.70
N ALA A 156 -3.54 -12.07 11.48
CA ALA A 156 -2.54 -11.29 12.21
C ALA A 156 -2.86 -11.20 13.72
N ILE A 157 -4.14 -11.13 14.08
CA ILE A 157 -4.63 -11.18 15.45
C ILE A 157 -4.51 -12.60 16.00
N ARG A 158 -5.00 -13.59 15.25
CA ARG A 158 -5.07 -15.00 15.67
C ARG A 158 -3.71 -15.65 15.90
N LEU A 159 -2.68 -15.24 15.16
CA LEU A 159 -1.35 -15.83 15.33
C LEU A 159 -0.73 -15.59 16.72
N THR A 160 -1.23 -14.60 17.45
CA THR A 160 -0.82 -14.34 18.86
C THR A 160 -1.46 -15.28 19.88
N GLY A 161 -2.34 -16.18 19.43
CA GLY A 161 -3.13 -17.06 20.31
C GLY A 161 -4.51 -16.49 20.67
N ALA A 162 -4.85 -15.27 20.20
CA ALA A 162 -6.11 -14.61 20.49
C ALA A 162 -7.33 -15.36 19.93
N LYS A 163 -8.40 -15.39 20.71
CA LYS A 163 -9.72 -15.93 20.36
C LYS A 163 -10.62 -14.81 19.85
N LEU A 164 -11.22 -15.00 18.68
CA LEU A 164 -12.08 -13.98 18.10
C LEU A 164 -13.52 -14.13 18.58
N VAL A 165 -14.09 -13.02 19.08
CA VAL A 165 -15.51 -12.85 19.40
C VAL A 165 -16.08 -11.86 18.39
N LEU A 166 -17.17 -12.19 17.72
CA LEU A 166 -17.73 -11.35 16.67
C LEU A 166 -18.84 -10.46 17.20
N ALA A 167 -18.87 -9.19 16.76
CA ALA A 167 -19.96 -8.26 16.91
C ALA A 167 -20.24 -7.58 15.57
N GLU A 168 -21.51 -7.46 15.16
CA GLU A 168 -21.81 -6.87 13.84
C GLU A 168 -21.64 -5.33 13.81
N GLY A 169 -21.75 -4.68 14.97
CA GLY A 169 -21.60 -3.24 15.08
C GLY A 169 -21.67 -2.72 16.53
N PRO A 170 -21.76 -1.40 16.73
CA PRO A 170 -21.77 -0.79 18.06
C PRO A 170 -22.86 -1.33 19.00
N ASN A 171 -24.01 -1.71 18.47
CA ASN A 171 -25.13 -2.20 19.27
C ASN A 171 -24.84 -3.55 19.94
N GLU A 172 -24.05 -4.40 19.33
CA GLU A 172 -23.67 -5.71 19.88
C GLU A 172 -22.36 -5.66 20.66
N LEU A 173 -21.52 -4.65 20.41
CA LEU A 173 -20.19 -4.53 20.99
C LEU A 173 -20.23 -4.59 22.53
N ALA A 174 -21.12 -3.83 23.17
CA ALA A 174 -21.20 -3.78 24.63
C ALA A 174 -21.51 -5.15 25.25
N ALA A 175 -22.36 -5.96 24.61
CA ALA A 175 -22.71 -7.30 25.07
C ALA A 175 -21.61 -8.34 24.75
N ALA A 176 -20.79 -8.09 23.73
CA ALA A 176 -19.68 -8.96 23.35
C ALA A 176 -18.46 -8.82 24.27
N ILE A 177 -18.32 -7.71 24.98
CA ILE A 177 -17.21 -7.49 25.94
C ILE A 177 -17.42 -8.35 27.19
N ARG A 178 -16.42 -9.13 27.55
CA ARG A 178 -16.40 -10.07 28.67
C ARG A 178 -15.14 -9.88 29.54
N PRO A 179 -15.07 -10.48 30.74
CA PRO A 179 -13.86 -10.39 31.59
C PRO A 179 -12.57 -10.81 30.88
N ASP A 180 -12.63 -11.77 29.95
CA ASP A 180 -11.49 -12.26 29.17
C ASP A 180 -11.17 -11.41 27.93
N THR A 181 -11.94 -10.33 27.67
CA THR A 181 -11.67 -9.45 26.54
C THR A 181 -10.38 -8.66 26.79
N ALA A 182 -9.38 -8.88 25.91
CA ALA A 182 -8.10 -8.20 25.93
C ALA A 182 -8.12 -6.93 25.06
N MET A 183 -8.83 -6.98 23.91
CA MET A 183 -8.83 -5.88 22.93
C MET A 183 -10.13 -5.88 22.10
N ILE A 184 -10.51 -4.72 21.63
CA ILE A 184 -11.53 -4.53 20.59
C ILE A 184 -10.80 -4.18 19.30
N TYR A 185 -11.22 -4.78 18.18
CA TYR A 185 -10.71 -4.47 16.85
C TYR A 185 -11.84 -3.99 15.95
N THR A 186 -11.60 -2.92 15.21
CA THR A 186 -12.57 -2.36 14.26
C THR A 186 -11.88 -1.84 12.99
N THR A 187 -12.65 -1.82 11.90
CA THR A 187 -12.34 -1.11 10.65
C THR A 187 -13.39 -0.05 10.33
N HIS A 188 -14.35 0.17 11.24
CA HIS A 188 -15.39 1.15 11.06
C HIS A 188 -14.84 2.57 11.19
N LEU A 189 -15.47 3.52 10.50
CA LEU A 189 -15.10 4.93 10.49
C LEU A 189 -16.34 5.80 10.81
N GLY A 190 -16.12 7.10 11.03
CA GLY A 190 -17.18 8.05 11.29
C GLY A 190 -17.95 7.76 12.58
N GLU A 191 -19.27 7.89 12.54
CA GLU A 191 -20.13 7.77 13.73
C GLU A 191 -20.05 6.40 14.43
N ASP A 192 -19.86 5.32 13.68
CA ASP A 192 -19.76 3.99 14.28
C ASP A 192 -18.44 3.87 15.06
N LEU A 193 -17.33 4.38 14.53
CA LEU A 193 -16.07 4.44 15.26
C LEU A 193 -16.18 5.26 16.55
N GLU A 194 -16.87 6.40 16.51
CA GLU A 194 -17.08 7.24 17.70
C GLU A 194 -17.88 6.50 18.80
N LYS A 195 -18.95 5.80 18.39
CA LYS A 195 -19.77 4.98 19.32
C LYS A 195 -18.96 3.83 19.90
N GLU A 196 -18.19 3.12 19.07
CA GLU A 196 -17.35 2.00 19.49
C GLU A 196 -16.25 2.46 20.45
N ASN A 197 -15.60 3.59 20.17
CA ASN A 197 -14.60 4.18 21.05
C ASN A 197 -15.20 4.56 22.43
N ALA A 198 -16.39 5.13 22.45
CA ALA A 198 -17.08 5.47 23.70
C ALA A 198 -17.42 4.19 24.53
N ILE A 199 -17.85 3.11 23.87
CA ILE A 199 -18.13 1.82 24.51
C ILE A 199 -16.82 1.21 25.06
N ALA A 200 -15.75 1.20 24.27
CA ALA A 200 -14.43 0.69 24.66
C ALA A 200 -13.90 1.41 25.91
N LYS A 201 -13.95 2.74 25.91
CA LYS A 201 -13.53 3.57 27.06
C LYS A 201 -14.36 3.30 28.31
N LYS A 202 -15.67 3.19 28.16
CA LYS A 202 -16.56 2.87 29.28
C LYS A 202 -16.27 1.49 29.89
N ALA A 203 -15.90 0.54 29.04
CA ALA A 203 -15.54 -0.83 29.45
C ALA A 203 -14.11 -0.95 29.98
N GLY A 204 -13.24 0.04 29.74
CA GLY A 204 -11.82 -0.01 30.07
C GLY A 204 -11.04 -1.04 29.26
N VAL A 205 -11.50 -1.35 28.04
CA VAL A 205 -10.87 -2.31 27.13
C VAL A 205 -10.22 -1.54 25.99
N PRO A 206 -8.91 -1.74 25.71
CA PRO A 206 -8.22 -1.07 24.61
C PRO A 206 -8.86 -1.38 23.26
N MET A 207 -8.94 -0.37 22.37
CA MET A 207 -9.45 -0.52 21.02
C MET A 207 -8.38 -0.22 19.98
N LEU A 208 -8.25 -1.11 18.98
CA LEU A 208 -7.43 -0.93 17.79
C LEU A 208 -8.29 -0.63 16.57
N LEU A 209 -8.07 0.52 15.94
CA LEU A 209 -8.59 0.83 14.61
C LEU A 209 -7.59 0.38 13.54
N ASP A 210 -8.02 -0.44 12.60
CA ASP A 210 -7.28 -0.74 11.37
C ASP A 210 -7.80 0.14 10.22
N ASP A 211 -7.12 1.24 9.98
CA ASP A 211 -7.33 2.10 8.80
C ASP A 211 -6.11 2.04 7.87
N ALA A 212 -5.68 0.81 7.56
CA ALA A 212 -4.49 0.55 6.74
C ALA A 212 -4.47 1.30 5.40
N ALA A 213 -5.63 1.69 4.85
CA ALA A 213 -5.78 2.41 3.59
C ALA A 213 -6.23 3.87 3.76
N GLY A 214 -6.29 4.38 4.98
CA GLY A 214 -6.88 5.67 5.33
C GLY A 214 -6.09 6.93 4.91
N ILE A 215 -4.96 6.77 4.26
CA ILE A 215 -4.18 7.87 3.69
C ILE A 215 -4.29 7.80 2.16
N PRO A 216 -4.58 8.91 1.48
CA PRO A 216 -4.97 10.25 1.97
C PRO A 216 -6.39 10.31 2.57
N PRO A 217 -6.73 11.37 3.33
CA PRO A 217 -5.90 12.52 3.70
C PRO A 217 -4.93 12.19 4.84
N ILE A 218 -3.77 12.87 4.85
CA ILE A 218 -2.77 12.66 5.92
C ILE A 218 -3.29 13.09 7.29
N ASP A 219 -4.25 13.99 7.34
CA ASP A 219 -4.85 14.48 8.58
C ASP A 219 -5.61 13.40 9.37
N ASN A 220 -5.96 12.26 8.76
CA ASN A 220 -6.53 11.11 9.47
C ASN A 220 -5.61 10.64 10.61
N ILE A 221 -4.29 10.73 10.43
CA ILE A 221 -3.33 10.39 11.49
C ILE A 221 -3.55 11.23 12.74
N ARG A 222 -3.78 12.55 12.56
CA ARG A 222 -4.04 13.50 13.65
C ARG A 222 -5.47 13.41 14.18
N LEU A 223 -6.41 13.08 13.31
CA LEU A 223 -7.82 12.94 13.70
C LEU A 223 -7.98 11.87 14.77
N TYR A 224 -7.39 10.69 14.57
CA TYR A 224 -7.52 9.58 15.51
C TYR A 224 -6.81 9.84 16.84
N ALA A 225 -5.71 10.57 16.84
CA ALA A 225 -5.07 11.07 18.06
C ALA A 225 -6.01 12.01 18.83
N LYS A 226 -6.67 12.97 18.16
CA LYS A 226 -7.63 13.90 18.77
C LYS A 226 -8.89 13.21 19.30
N MET A 227 -9.34 12.15 18.62
CA MET A 227 -10.45 11.31 19.10
C MET A 227 -10.06 10.50 20.35
N GLY A 228 -8.77 10.45 20.67
CA GLY A 228 -8.23 9.71 21.80
C GLY A 228 -8.40 8.21 21.62
N LEU A 229 -8.23 7.68 20.39
CA LEU A 229 -8.19 6.23 20.16
C LEU A 229 -7.01 5.63 20.91
N ASP A 230 -7.20 4.44 21.48
CA ASP A 230 -6.12 3.75 22.20
C ASP A 230 -4.99 3.34 21.26
N LEU A 231 -5.35 2.71 20.15
CA LEU A 231 -4.42 2.27 19.10
C LEU A 231 -5.04 2.44 17.70
N TYR A 232 -4.21 2.80 16.74
CA TYR A 232 -4.63 2.83 15.32
C TYR A 232 -3.46 2.58 14.39
N THR A 233 -3.73 1.98 13.21
CA THR A 233 -2.67 1.55 12.30
C THR A 233 -2.91 1.96 10.85
N PHE A 234 -1.80 2.25 10.15
CA PHE A 234 -1.74 2.52 8.72
C PHE A 234 -0.69 1.65 8.04
N SER A 235 -0.94 1.26 6.79
CA SER A 235 0.06 0.54 5.98
C SER A 235 0.96 1.51 5.23
N GLY A 236 2.27 1.35 5.34
CA GLY A 236 3.25 2.18 4.62
C GLY A 236 3.24 1.97 3.12
N GLY A 237 3.04 0.74 2.66
CA GLY A 237 3.02 0.37 1.24
C GLY A 237 1.74 0.70 0.50
N LYS A 238 0.81 1.44 1.11
CA LYS A 238 -0.42 1.93 0.49
C LYS A 238 -0.30 3.43 0.18
N GLY A 239 -1.30 4.21 0.55
CA GLY A 239 -1.34 5.63 0.28
C GLY A 239 -0.23 6.45 0.93
N LEU A 240 0.37 5.95 1.99
CA LEU A 240 1.56 6.60 2.57
C LEU A 240 2.76 6.65 1.60
N ARG A 241 2.82 5.76 0.61
CA ARG A 241 3.91 5.70 -0.36
C ARG A 241 5.30 5.58 0.31
N GLY A 242 5.33 4.86 1.42
CA GLY A 242 6.53 4.37 2.09
C GLY A 242 6.86 2.94 1.66
N PRO A 243 7.84 2.30 2.31
CA PRO A 243 8.24 0.93 2.01
C PRO A 243 7.07 -0.07 2.11
N GLN A 244 7.01 -1.02 1.18
CA GLN A 244 5.96 -2.06 1.15
C GLN A 244 5.86 -2.84 2.46
N CYS A 245 6.99 -3.17 3.07
CA CYS A 245 7.08 -3.91 4.33
C CYS A 245 7.07 -3.00 5.55
N SER A 246 6.36 -1.86 5.51
CA SER A 246 6.26 -0.95 6.63
C SER A 246 4.81 -0.64 7.01
N GLY A 247 4.59 -0.33 8.28
CA GLY A 247 3.33 0.12 8.85
C GLY A 247 3.56 0.99 10.07
N LEU A 248 2.55 1.72 10.46
CA LEU A 248 2.53 2.54 11.67
C LEU A 248 1.55 1.94 12.67
N LEU A 249 1.97 1.81 13.91
CA LEU A 249 1.09 1.64 15.06
C LEU A 249 1.24 2.88 15.93
N LEU A 250 0.16 3.59 16.17
CA LEU A 250 0.11 4.86 16.88
C LEU A 250 -0.92 4.78 18.00
N GLY A 251 -0.76 5.58 19.05
CA GLY A 251 -1.74 5.68 20.12
C GLY A 251 -1.13 5.90 21.50
N ARG A 252 -1.73 5.24 22.50
CA ARG A 252 -1.32 5.34 23.91
C ARG A 252 0.09 4.82 24.15
N LYS A 253 0.84 5.57 24.92
CA LYS A 253 2.26 5.30 25.17
C LYS A 253 2.49 3.94 25.84
N ASP A 254 1.71 3.60 26.83
CA ASP A 254 1.83 2.33 27.56
C ASP A 254 1.62 1.11 26.66
N LEU A 255 0.65 1.19 25.75
CA LEU A 255 0.37 0.12 24.77
C LEU A 255 1.42 0.03 23.68
N ILE A 256 1.96 1.16 23.22
CA ILE A 256 3.03 1.19 22.24
C ILE A 256 4.33 0.62 22.84
N GLU A 257 4.68 0.99 24.07
CA GLU A 257 5.83 0.43 24.78
C GLU A 257 5.70 -1.09 24.97
N ALA A 258 4.51 -1.56 25.36
CA ALA A 258 4.22 -2.99 25.43
C ALA A 258 4.33 -3.66 24.05
N ALA A 259 3.83 -3.04 22.98
CA ALA A 259 3.94 -3.58 21.62
C ALA A 259 5.39 -3.70 21.15
N MET A 260 6.25 -2.74 21.50
CA MET A 260 7.67 -2.80 21.21
C MET A 260 8.34 -4.02 21.87
N LEU A 261 7.97 -4.37 23.11
CA LEU A 261 8.50 -5.52 23.83
C LEU A 261 8.02 -6.86 23.24
N ASN A 262 6.85 -6.86 22.59
CA ASN A 262 6.24 -8.04 22.01
C ASN A 262 6.67 -8.32 20.55
N THR A 263 7.66 -7.59 20.02
CA THR A 263 8.13 -7.73 18.64
C THR A 263 9.67 -7.62 18.52
N SER A 264 10.17 -7.74 17.30
CA SER A 264 11.58 -7.47 16.98
C SER A 264 11.99 -6.03 17.38
N PRO A 265 13.22 -5.82 17.90
CA PRO A 265 14.35 -6.74 17.93
C PRO A 265 14.40 -7.65 19.17
N TRP A 266 13.43 -7.62 20.07
CA TRP A 266 13.39 -8.51 21.23
C TRP A 266 13.27 -9.97 20.82
N GLU A 267 14.09 -10.83 21.45
CA GLU A 267 14.05 -12.27 21.25
C GLU A 267 12.97 -12.90 22.15
N GLY A 268 12.36 -14.01 21.70
CA GLY A 268 11.32 -14.71 22.47
C GLY A 268 9.91 -14.16 22.32
N ALA A 269 9.73 -12.95 21.78
CA ALA A 269 8.42 -12.38 21.54
C ALA A 269 7.70 -13.08 20.38
N VAL A 270 6.37 -13.24 20.48
CA VAL A 270 5.54 -13.91 19.44
C VAL A 270 5.65 -13.23 18.09
N CYS A 271 5.80 -11.91 18.06
CA CYS A 271 5.97 -11.13 16.81
C CYS A 271 7.44 -10.95 16.41
N ARG A 272 8.40 -11.71 17.00
CA ARG A 272 9.83 -11.63 16.64
C ARG A 272 10.08 -11.89 15.15
N ALA A 273 9.29 -12.73 14.52
CA ALA A 273 9.40 -13.01 13.09
C ALA A 273 9.04 -11.83 12.20
N MET A 274 8.33 -10.83 12.72
CA MET A 274 7.86 -9.64 12.01
C MET A 274 8.90 -8.51 12.09
N LYS A 275 10.14 -8.79 11.66
CA LYS A 275 11.20 -7.79 11.64
C LYS A 275 10.86 -6.64 10.70
N VAL A 276 11.18 -5.44 11.13
CA VAL A 276 11.27 -4.25 10.29
C VAL A 276 12.72 -3.76 10.29
N GLY A 277 13.29 -3.48 9.14
CA GLY A 277 14.65 -3.01 9.00
C GLY A 277 14.79 -1.51 9.24
N LYS A 278 16.03 -1.06 9.38
CA LYS A 278 16.32 0.37 9.55
C LYS A 278 15.90 1.20 8.34
N GLU A 279 15.98 0.63 7.16
CA GLU A 279 15.59 1.25 5.90
C GLU A 279 14.09 1.50 5.85
N GLU A 280 13.28 0.52 6.28
CA GLU A 280 11.83 0.66 6.36
C GLU A 280 11.41 1.67 7.43
N ILE A 281 12.11 1.71 8.58
CA ILE A 281 11.83 2.67 9.65
C ILE A 281 12.06 4.10 9.16
N ILE A 282 13.22 4.35 8.58
CA ILE A 282 13.57 5.67 8.03
C ILE A 282 12.66 6.01 6.84
N GLY A 283 12.40 5.04 5.97
CA GLY A 283 11.56 5.23 4.79
C GLY A 283 10.14 5.66 5.14
N ILE A 284 9.47 5.00 6.09
CA ILE A 284 8.09 5.38 6.45
C ILE A 284 8.03 6.70 7.21
N LEU A 285 9.02 7.02 8.05
CA LEU A 285 9.11 8.34 8.69
C LEU A 285 9.22 9.44 7.63
N THR A 286 10.12 9.26 6.66
CA THR A 286 10.28 10.19 5.54
C THR A 286 8.98 10.32 4.73
N ALA A 287 8.25 9.21 4.52
CA ALA A 287 6.97 9.24 3.85
C ALA A 287 5.93 10.10 4.58
N VAL A 288 5.81 9.95 5.91
CA VAL A 288 4.91 10.76 6.74
C VAL A 288 5.31 12.25 6.67
N GLU A 289 6.60 12.56 6.79
CA GLU A 289 7.09 13.94 6.69
C GLU A 289 6.85 14.56 5.31
N THR A 290 7.00 13.77 4.24
CA THR A 290 6.72 14.20 2.87
C THR A 290 5.24 14.50 2.69
N TRP A 291 4.36 13.66 3.22
CA TRP A 291 2.92 13.89 3.17
C TRP A 291 2.49 15.18 3.85
N PHE A 292 3.05 15.52 5.02
CA PHE A 292 2.74 16.79 5.71
C PHE A 292 3.20 18.04 4.95
N LYS A 293 4.06 17.87 3.94
CA LYS A 293 4.51 18.95 3.04
C LYS A 293 3.79 18.94 1.70
N THR A 294 2.98 17.89 1.43
CA THR A 294 2.33 17.68 0.12
C THR A 294 1.03 18.48 0.03
N ASP A 295 0.86 19.25 -1.05
CA ASP A 295 -0.43 19.85 -1.39
C ASP A 295 -1.37 18.77 -1.96
N LEU A 296 -2.25 18.26 -1.11
CA LEU A 296 -3.22 17.23 -1.49
C LEU A 296 -4.18 17.71 -2.59
N ASN A 297 -4.51 19.00 -2.62
CA ASN A 297 -5.40 19.53 -3.65
C ASN A 297 -4.71 19.54 -5.02
N ALA A 298 -3.44 19.90 -5.09
CA ALA A 298 -2.65 19.80 -6.32
C ALA A 298 -2.56 18.34 -6.78
N LEU A 299 -2.26 17.43 -5.88
CA LEU A 299 -2.16 16.00 -6.16
C LEU A 299 -3.50 15.41 -6.64
N ASN A 300 -4.62 15.78 -6.03
CA ASN A 300 -5.96 15.39 -6.47
C ASN A 300 -6.28 15.92 -7.88
N ARG A 301 -5.88 17.13 -8.22
CA ARG A 301 -6.03 17.65 -9.60
C ARG A 301 -5.25 16.81 -10.61
N GLU A 302 -4.02 16.43 -10.29
CA GLU A 302 -3.21 15.56 -11.14
C GLU A 302 -3.85 14.17 -11.32
N TRP A 303 -4.31 13.56 -10.23
CA TRP A 303 -4.99 12.26 -10.27
C TRP A 303 -6.28 12.31 -11.11
N ASN A 304 -7.10 13.36 -10.94
CA ASN A 304 -8.28 13.57 -11.76
C ASN A 304 -7.92 13.71 -13.25
N ALA A 305 -6.93 14.54 -13.58
CA ALA A 305 -6.51 14.74 -14.97
C ALA A 305 -6.07 13.45 -15.66
N ARG A 306 -5.41 12.51 -14.91
CA ARG A 306 -5.02 11.20 -15.43
C ARG A 306 -6.23 10.38 -15.88
N VAL A 307 -7.23 10.23 -15.02
CA VAL A 307 -8.43 9.43 -15.32
C VAL A 307 -9.36 10.12 -16.30
N GLU A 308 -9.49 11.44 -16.28
CA GLU A 308 -10.23 12.23 -17.28
C GLU A 308 -9.66 12.05 -18.68
N ARG A 309 -8.32 12.02 -18.81
CA ARG A 309 -7.68 11.79 -20.10
C ARG A 309 -7.99 10.40 -20.66
N ILE A 310 -7.99 9.38 -19.82
CA ILE A 310 -8.40 8.01 -20.20
C ILE A 310 -9.87 7.99 -20.58
N ALA A 311 -10.74 8.59 -19.76
CA ALA A 311 -12.18 8.67 -20.00
C ALA A 311 -12.50 9.32 -21.36
N THR A 312 -11.83 10.43 -21.67
CA THR A 312 -11.98 11.14 -22.97
C THR A 312 -11.67 10.22 -24.15
N LEU A 313 -10.61 9.40 -24.05
CA LEU A 313 -10.24 8.46 -25.11
C LEU A 313 -11.25 7.33 -25.29
N VAL A 314 -11.74 6.73 -24.21
CA VAL A 314 -12.65 5.58 -24.30
C VAL A 314 -14.08 6.00 -24.66
N LYS A 315 -14.53 7.19 -24.29
CA LYS A 315 -15.83 7.77 -24.69
C LYS A 315 -15.99 7.96 -26.21
N THR A 316 -14.90 7.96 -26.97
CA THR A 316 -14.97 7.99 -28.44
C THR A 316 -15.54 6.70 -29.04
N VAL A 317 -15.70 5.64 -28.26
CA VAL A 317 -16.30 4.37 -28.67
C VAL A 317 -17.80 4.42 -28.38
N PRO A 318 -18.68 4.36 -29.40
CA PRO A 318 -20.13 4.41 -29.18
C PRO A 318 -20.62 3.30 -28.23
N GLY A 319 -21.44 3.68 -27.24
CA GLY A 319 -21.99 2.76 -26.25
C GLY A 319 -21.07 2.50 -25.04
N VAL A 320 -19.94 3.20 -24.94
CA VAL A 320 -19.11 3.20 -23.71
C VAL A 320 -19.56 4.35 -22.82
N GLU A 321 -19.82 4.00 -21.56
CA GLU A 321 -20.14 4.95 -20.50
C GLU A 321 -18.97 5.07 -19.53
N THR A 322 -18.77 6.25 -18.94
CA THR A 322 -17.73 6.49 -17.94
C THR A 322 -18.24 7.37 -16.81
N GLU A 323 -17.81 7.03 -15.59
CA GLU A 323 -18.04 7.80 -14.37
C GLU A 323 -16.70 7.98 -13.66
N ILE A 324 -16.47 9.15 -13.06
CA ILE A 324 -15.33 9.38 -12.16
C ILE A 324 -15.89 9.74 -10.80
N SER A 325 -15.51 9.00 -9.77
CA SER A 325 -15.88 9.30 -8.39
C SER A 325 -14.78 8.91 -7.41
N ILE A 326 -14.84 9.46 -6.21
CA ILE A 326 -13.94 9.09 -5.11
C ILE A 326 -14.73 8.14 -4.20
N PRO A 327 -14.27 6.89 -4.00
CA PRO A 327 -14.90 5.96 -3.07
C PRO A 327 -14.95 6.53 -1.66
N THR A 328 -16.00 6.24 -0.92
CA THR A 328 -16.18 6.66 0.48
C THR A 328 -15.44 5.78 1.47
N ASP A 329 -15.12 4.56 1.07
CA ASP A 329 -14.43 3.54 1.84
C ASP A 329 -13.15 3.06 1.12
N GLY A 330 -12.15 2.64 1.87
CA GLY A 330 -10.89 2.13 1.35
C GLY A 330 -10.02 3.20 0.69
N ASN A 331 -9.56 2.94 -0.50
CA ASN A 331 -8.67 3.84 -1.24
C ASN A 331 -9.44 5.06 -1.78
N ARG A 332 -9.34 6.20 -1.12
CA ARG A 332 -10.03 7.46 -1.44
C ARG A 332 -9.32 8.25 -2.55
N TYR A 333 -9.22 7.66 -3.73
CA TYR A 333 -8.64 8.30 -4.91
C TYR A 333 -9.68 8.49 -6.00
N PRO A 334 -9.57 9.51 -6.87
CA PRO A 334 -10.35 9.58 -8.08
C PRO A 334 -10.24 8.27 -8.87
N THR A 335 -11.37 7.60 -9.07
CA THR A 335 -11.45 6.30 -9.72
C THR A 335 -12.34 6.42 -10.95
N LEU A 336 -11.84 5.95 -12.09
CA LEU A 336 -12.60 5.89 -13.34
C LEU A 336 -13.30 4.54 -13.43
N TYR A 337 -14.60 4.60 -13.61
CA TYR A 337 -15.44 3.46 -13.91
C TYR A 337 -15.82 3.48 -15.38
N ILE A 338 -15.72 2.33 -16.05
CA ILE A 338 -16.03 2.20 -17.48
C ILE A 338 -17.00 1.02 -17.62
N SER A 339 -18.11 1.23 -18.33
CA SER A 339 -19.13 0.22 -18.60
C SER A 339 -19.60 0.26 -20.06
N TRP A 340 -20.15 -0.84 -20.49
CA TRP A 340 -20.81 -1.03 -21.78
C TRP A 340 -21.82 -2.17 -21.68
N ASP A 341 -22.69 -2.29 -22.65
CA ASP A 341 -23.64 -3.39 -22.76
C ASP A 341 -22.90 -4.68 -23.17
N GLN A 342 -22.55 -5.48 -22.16
CA GLN A 342 -21.75 -6.70 -22.33
C GLN A 342 -22.48 -7.78 -23.13
N GLU A 343 -23.79 -7.91 -22.94
CA GLU A 343 -24.62 -8.88 -23.66
C GLU A 343 -24.73 -8.50 -25.13
N LYS A 344 -25.07 -7.25 -25.39
CA LYS A 344 -25.18 -6.71 -26.75
C LYS A 344 -23.86 -6.84 -27.50
N TRP A 345 -22.72 -6.65 -26.85
CA TRP A 345 -21.40 -6.72 -27.50
C TRP A 345 -20.83 -8.12 -27.58
N GLY A 346 -21.33 -9.06 -26.77
CA GLY A 346 -20.70 -10.39 -26.60
C GLY A 346 -19.27 -10.30 -26.06
N TYR A 347 -18.98 -9.23 -25.33
CA TYR A 347 -17.65 -8.93 -24.78
C TYR A 347 -17.77 -8.49 -23.33
N THR A 348 -17.31 -9.32 -22.43
CA THR A 348 -17.47 -9.09 -21.00
C THR A 348 -16.35 -8.26 -20.41
N ILE A 349 -16.57 -7.72 -19.20
CA ILE A 349 -15.52 -7.08 -18.38
C ILE A 349 -14.37 -8.05 -18.17
N LYS A 350 -14.65 -9.33 -17.94
CA LYS A 350 -13.63 -10.37 -17.74
C LYS A 350 -12.75 -10.55 -18.99
N ASP A 351 -13.34 -10.53 -20.19
CA ASP A 351 -12.59 -10.63 -21.44
C ASP A 351 -11.66 -9.43 -21.63
N CYS A 352 -12.15 -8.22 -21.34
CA CYS A 352 -11.37 -7.00 -21.40
C CYS A 352 -10.18 -7.03 -20.41
N VAL A 353 -10.43 -7.41 -19.16
CA VAL A 353 -9.38 -7.55 -18.15
C VAL A 353 -8.33 -8.58 -18.58
N GLN A 354 -8.75 -9.72 -19.12
CA GLN A 354 -7.83 -10.75 -19.61
C GLN A 354 -6.99 -10.25 -20.80
N ALA A 355 -7.60 -9.53 -21.74
CA ALA A 355 -6.89 -8.94 -22.88
C ALA A 355 -5.86 -7.88 -22.47
N LEU A 356 -6.14 -7.11 -21.40
CA LEU A 356 -5.20 -6.15 -20.81
C LEU A 356 -4.03 -6.85 -20.12
N ARG A 357 -4.30 -7.90 -19.35
CA ARG A 357 -3.28 -8.71 -18.64
C ARG A 357 -2.35 -9.47 -19.59
N SER A 358 -2.88 -10.01 -20.69
CA SER A 358 -2.07 -10.74 -21.68
C SER A 358 -1.36 -9.83 -22.70
N GLY A 359 -1.58 -8.52 -22.63
CA GLY A 359 -0.98 -7.54 -23.54
C GLY A 359 0.47 -7.19 -23.24
N ASP A 360 1.03 -6.37 -24.13
CA ASP A 360 2.33 -5.72 -23.93
C ASP A 360 2.20 -4.22 -24.19
N PRO A 361 2.39 -3.36 -23.18
CA PRO A 361 2.66 -3.72 -21.78
C PRO A 361 1.47 -4.43 -21.09
N VAL A 362 1.76 -5.15 -20.02
CA VAL A 362 0.75 -5.72 -19.13
C VAL A 362 0.04 -4.59 -18.39
N ILE A 363 -1.29 -4.57 -18.41
CA ILE A 363 -2.10 -3.55 -17.71
C ILE A 363 -3.02 -4.28 -16.74
N GLU A 364 -2.93 -3.95 -15.46
CA GLU A 364 -3.77 -4.53 -14.42
C GLU A 364 -4.84 -3.53 -13.99
N VAL A 365 -6.12 -3.94 -14.10
CA VAL A 365 -7.30 -3.14 -13.73
C VAL A 365 -8.21 -3.95 -12.79
N ALA A 366 -9.09 -3.27 -12.06
CA ALA A 366 -10.17 -3.95 -11.35
C ALA A 366 -11.41 -4.10 -12.26
N GLY A 367 -12.26 -5.08 -11.96
CA GLY A 367 -13.46 -5.42 -12.75
C GLY A 367 -13.65 -6.91 -12.91
N ALA A 368 -12.57 -7.69 -12.85
CA ALA A 368 -12.61 -9.14 -12.71
C ALA A 368 -11.57 -9.60 -11.70
N ASP A 369 -11.92 -10.64 -10.98
CA ASP A 369 -11.03 -11.21 -9.97
C ASP A 369 -9.76 -11.81 -10.59
N ASN A 370 -8.65 -11.68 -9.87
CA ASN A 370 -7.47 -12.47 -10.19
C ASN A 370 -7.70 -13.90 -9.65
N PRO A 371 -7.70 -14.93 -10.50
CA PRO A 371 -7.99 -16.31 -10.08
C PRO A 371 -7.09 -16.80 -8.94
N SER A 372 -5.82 -16.39 -8.92
CA SER A 372 -4.87 -16.80 -7.88
C SER A 372 -5.22 -16.25 -6.49
N ILE A 373 -5.80 -15.04 -6.43
CA ILE A 373 -6.21 -14.41 -5.16
C ILE A 373 -7.54 -15.00 -4.69
N VAL A 374 -8.48 -15.17 -5.61
CA VAL A 374 -9.84 -15.66 -5.32
C VAL A 374 -9.79 -17.05 -4.69
N ARG A 375 -8.95 -17.94 -5.21
CA ARG A 375 -8.80 -19.29 -4.68
C ARG A 375 -8.34 -19.30 -3.23
N ALA A 376 -7.29 -18.53 -2.92
CA ALA A 376 -6.73 -18.50 -1.56
C ALA A 376 -7.68 -17.87 -0.53
N VAL A 377 -8.45 -16.85 -0.93
CA VAL A 377 -9.27 -16.06 0.00
C VAL A 377 -10.70 -16.60 0.13
N ARG A 378 -11.30 -17.15 -0.94
CA ARG A 378 -12.71 -17.57 -0.93
C ARG A 378 -12.90 -19.01 -0.45
N GLU A 379 -12.07 -19.93 -0.88
CA GLU A 379 -12.26 -21.36 -0.57
C GLU A 379 -12.05 -21.67 0.93
N GLY A 380 -11.24 -20.89 1.62
CA GLY A 380 -10.95 -21.06 3.06
C GLY A 380 -11.65 -20.05 3.97
N ASN A 381 -12.42 -19.09 3.44
CA ASN A 381 -13.04 -18.06 4.26
C ASN A 381 -14.30 -18.58 4.98
N PRO A 382 -14.29 -18.67 6.33
CA PRO A 382 -15.46 -19.12 7.10
C PRO A 382 -16.60 -18.09 7.10
N ASN A 383 -16.36 -16.86 6.64
CA ASN A 383 -17.36 -15.80 6.54
C ASN A 383 -17.53 -15.34 5.08
N PRO A 384 -18.50 -15.93 4.33
CA PRO A 384 -18.74 -15.53 2.94
C PRO A 384 -19.24 -14.10 2.78
N LYS A 385 -19.68 -13.44 3.86
CA LYS A 385 -20.10 -12.03 3.87
C LYS A 385 -18.90 -11.08 4.05
N SER A 386 -17.71 -11.60 4.39
CA SER A 386 -16.55 -10.71 4.51
C SER A 386 -16.35 -10.00 3.17
N LYS A 387 -16.26 -8.69 3.22
CA LYS A 387 -15.99 -7.81 2.08
C LYS A 387 -14.53 -7.97 1.60
N ALA A 388 -14.11 -9.19 1.24
CA ALA A 388 -12.96 -9.32 0.36
C ALA A 388 -13.30 -8.44 -0.84
N ALA A 389 -12.44 -7.47 -1.16
CA ALA A 389 -12.69 -6.47 -2.16
C ALA A 389 -13.12 -7.11 -3.48
N VAL A 390 -14.40 -7.30 -3.61
CA VAL A 390 -15.05 -7.82 -4.81
C VAL A 390 -15.16 -6.63 -5.73
N SER A 391 -14.52 -6.73 -6.89
CA SER A 391 -14.79 -5.82 -8.00
C SER A 391 -16.30 -5.67 -8.15
N ARG A 392 -16.79 -4.44 -8.18
CA ARG A 392 -18.22 -4.21 -8.38
C ARG A 392 -18.62 -4.86 -9.71
N PRO A 393 -19.60 -5.75 -9.73
CA PRO A 393 -19.96 -6.45 -10.97
C PRO A 393 -20.41 -5.43 -12.02
N GLY A 394 -20.01 -5.66 -13.26
CA GLY A 394 -20.53 -4.93 -14.42
C GLY A 394 -19.72 -3.73 -14.90
N ARG A 395 -18.60 -3.35 -14.27
CA ARG A 395 -17.75 -2.24 -14.73
C ARG A 395 -16.26 -2.46 -14.48
N LEU A 396 -15.41 -1.85 -15.32
CA LEU A 396 -13.97 -1.73 -15.05
C LEU A 396 -13.73 -0.59 -14.06
N GLU A 397 -12.73 -0.75 -13.21
CA GLU A 397 -12.31 0.29 -12.26
C GLU A 397 -10.82 0.58 -12.45
N LEU A 398 -10.47 1.85 -12.64
CA LEU A 398 -9.10 2.32 -12.77
C LEU A 398 -8.82 3.36 -11.67
N VAL A 399 -7.93 3.02 -10.74
CA VAL A 399 -7.51 3.88 -9.64
C VAL A 399 -6.40 4.81 -10.10
N SER A 400 -6.63 6.11 -10.00
CA SER A 400 -5.74 7.15 -10.57
C SER A 400 -4.36 7.22 -9.93
N SER A 401 -4.25 6.93 -8.63
CA SER A 401 -3.03 7.17 -7.84
C SER A 401 -1.84 6.29 -8.21
N THR A 402 -2.08 5.12 -8.77
CA THR A 402 -1.03 4.17 -9.17
C THR A 402 -0.65 4.28 -10.64
N ILE A 403 -1.46 4.95 -11.48
CA ILE A 403 -1.16 5.20 -12.89
C ILE A 403 -0.11 6.31 -12.99
N GLN A 404 1.02 6.06 -13.66
CA GLN A 404 2.03 7.09 -13.86
C GLN A 404 1.66 8.03 -15.02
N PRO A 405 2.13 9.31 -15.01
CA PRO A 405 1.77 10.28 -16.04
C PRO A 405 2.06 9.81 -17.49
N ASN A 406 3.17 9.12 -17.71
CA ASN A 406 3.58 8.58 -19.01
C ASN A 406 2.78 7.34 -19.44
N GLU A 407 2.01 6.71 -18.54
CA GLU A 407 1.20 5.51 -18.81
C GLU A 407 -0.22 5.83 -19.25
N VAL A 408 -0.71 7.03 -18.95
CA VAL A 408 -2.11 7.47 -19.18
C VAL A 408 -2.56 7.24 -20.63
N LEU A 409 -1.74 7.67 -21.60
CA LEU A 409 -2.06 7.50 -23.02
C LEU A 409 -2.00 6.04 -23.46
N ILE A 410 -1.07 5.26 -22.93
CA ILE A 410 -0.91 3.83 -23.22
C ILE A 410 -2.19 3.09 -22.78
N VAL A 411 -2.63 3.33 -21.55
CA VAL A 411 -3.85 2.74 -20.98
C VAL A 411 -5.07 3.13 -21.78
N GLY A 412 -5.26 4.42 -22.02
CA GLY A 412 -6.45 4.94 -22.74
C GLY A 412 -6.53 4.44 -24.18
N GLN A 413 -5.41 4.42 -24.92
CA GLN A 413 -5.35 3.91 -26.29
C GLN A 413 -5.59 2.40 -26.36
N ARG A 414 -5.03 1.62 -25.43
CA ARG A 414 -5.23 0.17 -25.38
C ARG A 414 -6.70 -0.16 -25.09
N LEU A 415 -7.31 0.49 -24.10
CA LEU A 415 -8.74 0.33 -23.79
C LEU A 415 -9.62 0.71 -24.98
N ARG A 416 -9.40 1.88 -25.57
CA ARG A 416 -10.14 2.33 -26.76
C ARG A 416 -10.03 1.31 -27.89
N LYS A 417 -8.85 0.77 -28.17
CA LYS A 417 -8.64 -0.24 -29.21
C LYS A 417 -9.45 -1.50 -28.94
N LEU A 418 -9.37 -2.06 -27.72
CA LEU A 418 -10.09 -3.27 -27.34
C LEU A 418 -11.62 -3.08 -27.46
N LEU A 419 -12.14 -1.99 -26.89
CA LEU A 419 -13.56 -1.68 -26.91
C LEU A 419 -14.08 -1.39 -28.33
N SER A 420 -13.32 -0.66 -29.15
CA SER A 420 -13.69 -0.43 -30.56
C SER A 420 -13.71 -1.72 -31.38
N THR A 421 -12.78 -2.65 -31.13
CA THR A 421 -12.73 -3.94 -31.83
C THR A 421 -13.94 -4.80 -31.45
N ALA A 422 -14.25 -4.88 -30.16
CA ALA A 422 -15.41 -5.64 -29.66
C ALA A 422 -16.74 -5.07 -30.20
N GLN A 423 -16.91 -3.75 -30.17
CA GLN A 423 -18.10 -3.09 -30.68
C GLN A 423 -18.32 -3.32 -32.19
N LYS A 424 -17.25 -3.29 -33.01
CA LYS A 424 -17.32 -3.51 -34.46
C LYS A 424 -17.57 -4.98 -34.83
N ALA A 425 -16.99 -5.92 -34.12
CA ALA A 425 -17.19 -7.35 -34.35
C ALA A 425 -18.68 -7.73 -34.28
N ARG A 426 -19.43 -7.08 -33.39
CA ARG A 426 -20.88 -7.27 -33.25
C ARG A 426 -21.69 -6.56 -34.34
N ALA A 427 -21.24 -5.38 -34.81
CA ALA A 427 -21.94 -4.66 -35.87
C ALA A 427 -21.89 -5.39 -37.23
N ALA A 428 -20.96 -6.35 -37.37
CA ALA A 428 -20.75 -7.15 -38.56
C ALA A 428 -21.42 -8.55 -38.48
N SER A 429 -21.90 -8.97 -37.32
CA SER A 429 -22.69 -10.19 -37.08
C SER A 429 -24.19 -9.89 -37.00
#